data_d656cd58506814ac497b1cf309bc2656
#
_entry.id   d656cd58506814ac497b1cf309bc2656
#
_cell.length_a   1.000
_cell.length_b   1.000
_cell.length_c   1.000
_cell.angle_alpha   90.00
_cell.angle_beta   90.00
_cell.angle_gamma   90.00
#
_symmetry.space_group_name_H-M   'P 1'
#
loop_
_entity.id
_entity.type
_entity.pdbx_description
1 polymer ?
#
loop_
_entity_poly.entity_id
_entity_poly.type
_entity_poly.pdbx_seq_one_letter_code
_entity_poly.pdbx_strand_id
1 'polypeptide(L)'
;GWISFHDEYSKLDPEFPRPVGEAATHNNDPMLLYFTSGTSGYPKMVLQDFVYPIGHIMTAKYWHGVVDDGLHLSIAETGWAKATWGKLYGQWICGTAQFVYDMNMLKPDKMLQMISKYGLTTFCAPPTVYRFLVRQDLSKYDLSKCVRFSTAGEALNGEVFEKWLEKTGKKIYEGYGQSESTVICGNFMEYSDIRPG
;
A
#
# COMPACT_ATOMS: atom_id res chain seq x y z
N GLY A 1 -17.42 -28.05 -7.24
CA GLY A 1 -15.94 -28.15 -7.23
C GLY A 1 -15.29 -26.80 -7.48
N TRP A 2 -13.99 -26.71 -7.32
CA TRP A 2 -13.23 -25.52 -7.66
C TRP A 2 -13.14 -25.34 -9.17
N ILE A 3 -13.20 -24.11 -9.64
CA ILE A 3 -13.03 -23.74 -11.05
C ILE A 3 -11.59 -23.26 -11.23
N SER A 4 -10.87 -23.82 -12.20
CA SER A 4 -9.52 -23.34 -12.53
C SER A 4 -9.62 -22.02 -13.29
N PHE A 5 -9.03 -20.98 -12.76
CA PHE A 5 -8.99 -19.65 -13.39
C PHE A 5 -8.38 -19.71 -14.80
N HIS A 6 -7.26 -20.41 -14.96
CA HIS A 6 -6.57 -20.50 -16.25
C HIS A 6 -7.38 -21.25 -17.30
N ASP A 7 -8.11 -22.31 -16.90
CA ASP A 7 -8.91 -23.10 -17.85
C ASP A 7 -10.14 -22.35 -18.31
N GLU A 8 -10.72 -21.52 -17.47
CA GLU A 8 -11.88 -20.69 -17.83
C GLU A 8 -11.47 -19.40 -18.55
N TYR A 9 -10.44 -18.73 -18.06
CA TYR A 9 -9.95 -17.48 -18.66
C TYR A 9 -9.57 -17.65 -20.15
N SER A 10 -8.92 -18.76 -20.50
CA SER A 10 -8.51 -19.03 -21.89
C SER A 10 -9.66 -19.24 -22.88
N LYS A 11 -10.87 -19.47 -22.39
CA LYS A 11 -12.09 -19.66 -23.20
C LYS A 11 -12.88 -18.38 -23.44
N LEU A 12 -12.52 -17.29 -22.72
CA LEU A 12 -13.24 -16.02 -22.82
C LEU A 12 -12.84 -15.27 -24.08
N ASP A 13 -13.81 -14.53 -24.62
CA ASP A 13 -13.55 -13.60 -25.70
C ASP A 13 -12.62 -12.48 -25.22
N PRO A 14 -11.49 -12.21 -25.88
CA PRO A 14 -10.62 -11.10 -25.53
C PRO A 14 -11.27 -9.72 -25.76
N GLU A 15 -12.31 -9.64 -26.58
CA GLU A 15 -13.10 -8.43 -26.79
C GLU A 15 -14.26 -8.38 -25.78
N PHE A 16 -14.14 -7.52 -24.78
CA PHE A 16 -15.23 -7.28 -23.83
C PHE A 16 -15.79 -5.87 -24.04
N PRO A 17 -16.95 -5.73 -24.70
CA PRO A 17 -17.57 -4.43 -24.88
C PRO A 17 -18.00 -3.86 -23.53
N ARG A 18 -17.64 -2.61 -23.28
CA ARG A 18 -18.00 -1.92 -22.04
C ARG A 18 -19.54 -1.89 -21.91
N PRO A 19 -20.10 -2.38 -20.80
CA PRO A 19 -21.53 -2.31 -20.55
C PRO A 19 -22.03 -0.85 -20.55
N VAL A 20 -23.21 -0.63 -21.15
CA VAL A 20 -23.85 0.68 -21.26
C VAL A 20 -25.31 0.61 -20.80
N GLY A 21 -25.94 1.75 -20.57
CA GLY A 21 -27.33 1.83 -20.10
C GLY A 21 -27.50 1.22 -18.71
N GLU A 22 -28.53 0.42 -18.51
CA GLU A 22 -28.85 -0.23 -17.23
C GLU A 22 -27.77 -1.25 -16.76
N ALA A 23 -27.00 -1.79 -17.71
CA ALA A 23 -25.90 -2.70 -17.39
C ALA A 23 -24.58 -1.98 -17.02
N ALA A 24 -24.53 -0.66 -17.17
CA ALA A 24 -23.33 0.11 -16.81
C ALA A 24 -23.13 0.13 -15.29
N THR A 25 -21.88 0.05 -14.86
CA THR A 25 -21.52 0.22 -13.45
C THR A 25 -21.75 1.66 -13.00
N HIS A 26 -22.41 1.84 -11.87
CA HIS A 26 -22.65 3.13 -11.23
C HIS A 26 -21.79 3.31 -9.99
N ASN A 27 -21.61 4.56 -9.58
CA ASN A 27 -20.73 4.89 -8.44
C ASN A 27 -21.11 4.19 -7.13
N ASN A 28 -22.41 3.99 -6.90
CA ASN A 28 -22.93 3.37 -5.67
C ASN A 28 -23.06 1.84 -5.76
N ASP A 29 -22.64 1.24 -6.88
CA ASP A 29 -22.69 -0.22 -6.98
C ASP A 29 -21.63 -0.85 -6.06
N PRO A 30 -21.90 -2.01 -5.48
CA PRO A 30 -20.94 -2.78 -4.71
C PRO A 30 -19.70 -3.12 -5.54
N MET A 31 -18.52 -2.81 -5.00
CA MET A 31 -17.24 -3.09 -5.65
C MET A 31 -16.40 -4.10 -4.88
N LEU A 32 -16.25 -3.87 -3.57
CA LEU A 32 -15.40 -4.69 -2.70
C LEU A 32 -16.11 -5.02 -1.41
N LEU A 33 -15.92 -6.24 -0.95
CA LEU A 33 -16.40 -6.72 0.33
C LEU A 33 -15.18 -7.15 1.18
N TYR A 34 -14.98 -6.46 2.29
CA TYR A 34 -13.98 -6.83 3.28
C TYR A 34 -14.61 -7.48 4.50
N PHE A 35 -13.84 -8.31 5.18
CA PHE A 35 -14.22 -8.88 6.46
C PHE A 35 -13.29 -8.34 7.54
N THR A 36 -13.85 -7.78 8.61
CA THR A 36 -13.09 -7.30 9.76
C THR A 36 -13.37 -8.19 10.98
N SER A 37 -12.41 -8.26 11.91
CA SER A 37 -12.52 -9.14 13.08
C SER A 37 -13.68 -8.82 14.02
N GLY A 38 -14.30 -7.65 13.88
CA GLY A 38 -15.43 -7.23 14.72
C GLY A 38 -15.14 -7.28 16.23
N THR A 39 -15.77 -6.44 17.00
CA THR A 39 -15.64 -6.43 18.47
C THR A 39 -16.50 -7.48 19.16
N SER A 40 -17.44 -8.11 18.45
CA SER A 40 -18.47 -9.02 19.00
C SER A 40 -18.31 -10.49 18.60
N GLY A 41 -17.11 -10.91 18.15
CA GLY A 41 -16.77 -12.31 17.89
C GLY A 41 -17.05 -12.81 16.47
N TYR A 42 -18.00 -12.25 15.74
CA TYR A 42 -18.24 -12.58 14.34
C TYR A 42 -17.62 -11.54 13.41
N PRO A 43 -17.03 -11.95 12.27
CA PRO A 43 -16.54 -11.02 11.26
C PRO A 43 -17.67 -10.11 10.77
N LYS A 44 -17.37 -8.81 10.67
CA LYS A 44 -18.27 -7.83 10.05
C LYS A 44 -17.91 -7.65 8.60
N MET A 45 -18.92 -7.50 7.76
CA MET A 45 -18.76 -7.20 6.35
C MET A 45 -18.70 -5.68 6.16
N VAL A 46 -17.68 -5.22 5.45
CA VAL A 46 -17.51 -3.83 5.06
C VAL A 46 -17.62 -3.76 3.54
N LEU A 47 -18.68 -3.13 3.06
CA LEU A 47 -18.95 -2.96 1.65
C LEU A 47 -18.38 -1.61 1.19
N GLN A 48 -17.58 -1.63 0.13
CA GLN A 48 -17.08 -0.43 -0.54
C GLN A 48 -17.63 -0.36 -1.97
N ASP A 49 -17.94 0.83 -2.41
CA ASP A 49 -18.50 1.12 -3.73
C ASP A 49 -17.43 1.56 -4.75
N PHE A 50 -17.83 1.91 -5.97
CA PHE A 50 -16.93 2.34 -7.03
C PHE A 50 -16.35 3.75 -6.84
N VAL A 51 -16.77 4.50 -5.80
CA VAL A 51 -16.12 5.77 -5.40
C VAL A 51 -14.88 5.53 -4.53
N TYR A 52 -14.80 4.40 -3.86
CA TYR A 52 -13.70 4.04 -2.98
C TYR A 52 -12.29 4.19 -3.60
N PRO A 53 -12.02 3.73 -4.83
CA PRO A 53 -10.72 3.93 -5.46
C PRO A 53 -10.34 5.41 -5.62
N ILE A 54 -11.31 6.28 -5.90
CA ILE A 54 -11.10 7.72 -6.06
C ILE A 54 -10.68 8.34 -4.72
N GLY A 55 -11.28 7.92 -3.60
CA GLY A 55 -10.89 8.34 -2.26
C GLY A 55 -9.43 8.02 -1.94
N HIS A 56 -8.87 6.97 -2.54
CA HIS A 56 -7.47 6.58 -2.34
C HIS A 56 -6.45 7.41 -3.11
N ILE A 57 -6.86 8.34 -3.97
CA ILE A 57 -5.96 9.35 -4.55
C ILE A 57 -5.31 10.16 -3.42
N MET A 58 -6.06 10.52 -2.38
CA MET A 58 -5.53 11.21 -1.21
C MET A 58 -4.48 10.38 -0.48
N THR A 59 -4.76 9.10 -0.27
CA THR A 59 -3.82 8.16 0.34
C THR A 59 -2.52 8.05 -0.48
N ALA A 60 -2.63 7.84 -1.78
CA ALA A 60 -1.48 7.62 -2.64
C ALA A 60 -0.66 8.89 -2.83
N LYS A 61 -1.28 10.00 -3.22
CA LYS A 61 -0.60 11.23 -3.58
C LYS A 61 -0.01 11.95 -2.37
N TYR A 62 -0.77 12.06 -1.28
CA TYR A 62 -0.37 12.93 -0.17
C TYR A 62 0.25 12.16 1.00
N TRP A 63 -0.13 10.93 1.26
CA TRP A 63 0.48 10.14 2.32
C TRP A 63 1.60 9.23 1.82
N HIS A 64 1.37 8.36 0.83
CA HIS A 64 2.43 7.56 0.21
C HIS A 64 3.41 8.43 -0.60
N GLY A 65 2.98 9.62 -1.05
CA GLY A 65 3.79 10.52 -1.82
C GLY A 65 4.21 9.95 -3.17
N VAL A 66 3.34 9.14 -3.79
CA VAL A 66 3.63 8.58 -5.11
C VAL A 66 3.65 9.68 -6.16
N VAL A 67 4.48 9.48 -7.16
CA VAL A 67 4.67 10.41 -8.28
C VAL A 67 4.35 9.70 -9.59
N ASP A 68 3.98 10.48 -10.60
CA ASP A 68 3.82 9.97 -11.96
C ASP A 68 5.13 9.37 -12.45
N ASP A 69 5.07 8.29 -13.22
CA ASP A 69 6.22 7.46 -13.62
C ASP A 69 7.05 6.90 -12.45
N GLY A 70 6.54 6.96 -11.22
CA GLY A 70 7.17 6.40 -10.05
C GLY A 70 7.06 4.88 -9.97
N LEU A 71 7.81 4.30 -9.04
CA LEU A 71 7.75 2.87 -8.72
C LEU A 71 7.51 2.70 -7.22
N HIS A 72 6.33 2.19 -6.87
CA HIS A 72 5.89 2.00 -5.48
C HIS A 72 5.93 0.55 -5.04
N LEU A 73 6.40 0.30 -3.83
CA LEU A 73 6.25 -0.99 -3.15
C LEU A 73 5.52 -0.80 -1.82
N SER A 74 4.40 -1.49 -1.66
CA SER A 74 3.73 -1.64 -0.37
C SER A 74 3.78 -3.10 0.09
N ILE A 75 4.30 -3.32 1.29
CA ILE A 75 4.29 -4.63 1.94
C ILE A 75 2.94 -4.79 2.65
N ALA A 76 2.06 -5.53 2.01
CA ALA A 76 0.78 -5.94 2.56
C ALA A 76 0.33 -7.24 1.90
N GLU A 77 -0.20 -8.15 2.69
CA GLU A 77 -0.80 -9.38 2.17
C GLU A 77 -2.10 -9.07 1.44
N THR A 78 -2.41 -9.86 0.41
CA THR A 78 -3.57 -9.65 -0.47
C THR A 78 -4.91 -9.81 0.24
N GLY A 79 -4.94 -10.49 1.38
CA GLY A 79 -6.15 -10.62 2.21
C GLY A 79 -6.50 -9.39 3.04
N TRP A 80 -5.64 -8.38 3.07
CA TRP A 80 -5.87 -7.15 3.83
C TRP A 80 -6.34 -6.02 2.92
N ALA A 81 -7.28 -5.19 3.39
CA ALA A 81 -7.73 -4.00 2.67
C ALA A 81 -6.55 -3.10 2.24
N LYS A 82 -5.49 -3.03 3.02
CA LYS A 82 -4.25 -2.32 2.68
C LYS A 82 -3.62 -2.78 1.35
N ALA A 83 -3.84 -4.02 0.93
CA ALA A 83 -3.32 -4.48 -0.36
C ALA A 83 -4.01 -3.80 -1.54
N THR A 84 -5.27 -3.43 -1.41
CA THR A 84 -5.99 -2.71 -2.47
C THR A 84 -5.67 -1.22 -2.45
N TRP A 85 -5.79 -0.55 -1.31
CA TRP A 85 -5.54 0.88 -1.21
C TRP A 85 -4.06 1.26 -1.10
N GLY A 86 -3.22 0.35 -0.65
CA GLY A 86 -1.77 0.58 -0.56
C GLY A 86 -0.98 0.14 -1.80
N LYS A 87 -1.61 -0.57 -2.74
CA LYS A 87 -0.92 -1.09 -3.92
C LYS A 87 -1.58 -0.74 -5.25
N LEU A 88 -2.90 -0.66 -5.30
CA LEU A 88 -3.60 -0.66 -6.59
C LEU A 88 -4.17 0.71 -6.92
N TYR A 89 -5.30 1.03 -6.34
CA TYR A 89 -6.17 2.06 -6.89
C TYR A 89 -5.55 3.45 -6.93
N GLY A 90 -5.18 4.00 -5.79
CA GLY A 90 -4.65 5.36 -5.74
C GLY A 90 -3.35 5.51 -6.53
N GLN A 91 -2.48 4.50 -6.46
CA GLN A 91 -1.21 4.50 -7.15
C GLN A 91 -1.39 4.48 -8.67
N TRP A 92 -2.25 3.61 -9.20
CA TRP A 92 -2.53 3.54 -10.63
C TRP A 92 -3.21 4.81 -11.16
N ILE A 93 -4.18 5.35 -10.40
CA ILE A 93 -4.82 6.62 -10.77
C ILE A 93 -3.80 7.77 -10.81
N CYS A 94 -2.78 7.72 -9.93
CA CYS A 94 -1.69 8.71 -9.90
C CYS A 94 -0.53 8.40 -10.85
N GLY A 95 -0.67 7.45 -11.79
CA GLY A 95 0.34 7.15 -12.80
C GLY A 95 1.57 6.40 -12.28
N THR A 96 1.51 5.82 -11.08
CA THR A 96 2.65 5.13 -10.45
C THR A 96 2.60 3.63 -10.72
N ALA A 97 3.71 3.06 -11.18
CA ALA A 97 3.86 1.62 -11.34
C ALA A 97 3.98 0.91 -9.99
N GLN A 98 3.52 -0.34 -9.93
CA GLN A 98 3.60 -1.17 -8.73
C GLN A 98 4.75 -2.17 -8.86
N PHE A 99 5.65 -2.16 -7.88
CA PHE A 99 6.64 -3.22 -7.73
C PHE A 99 6.02 -4.40 -7.00
N VAL A 100 5.93 -5.54 -7.66
CA VAL A 100 5.40 -6.78 -7.09
C VAL A 100 6.56 -7.72 -6.80
N TYR A 101 6.62 -8.19 -5.56
CA TYR A 101 7.65 -9.11 -5.11
C TYR A 101 7.01 -10.26 -4.31
N ASP A 102 7.17 -11.47 -4.82
CA ASP A 102 6.74 -12.69 -4.13
C ASP A 102 7.75 -13.01 -3.02
N MET A 103 7.27 -13.03 -1.78
CA MET A 103 8.10 -13.14 -0.60
C MET A 103 7.49 -14.11 0.41
N ASN A 104 7.99 -15.33 0.47
CA ASN A 104 7.56 -16.30 1.47
C ASN A 104 8.03 -15.94 2.89
N MET A 105 9.16 -15.26 3.02
CA MET A 105 9.73 -14.83 4.29
C MET A 105 10.42 -13.47 4.13
N LEU A 106 10.20 -12.58 5.08
CA LEU A 106 10.88 -11.29 5.11
C LEU A 106 12.40 -11.49 5.28
N LYS A 107 13.16 -11.06 4.27
CA LYS A 107 14.61 -10.95 4.30
C LYS A 107 14.99 -9.47 4.20
N PRO A 108 15.36 -8.82 5.31
CA PRO A 108 15.56 -7.36 5.35
C PRO A 108 16.61 -6.87 4.37
N ASP A 109 17.73 -7.60 4.24
CA ASP A 109 18.79 -7.31 3.28
C ASP A 109 18.30 -7.36 1.83
N LYS A 110 17.53 -8.38 1.48
CA LYS A 110 16.91 -8.49 0.15
C LYS A 110 15.95 -7.35 -0.13
N MET A 111 15.17 -6.95 0.86
CA MET A 111 14.25 -5.82 0.72
C MET A 111 15.00 -4.53 0.41
N LEU A 112 16.06 -4.23 1.15
CA LEU A 112 16.91 -3.06 0.91
C LEU A 112 17.59 -3.14 -0.48
N GLN A 113 18.04 -4.34 -0.88
CA GLN A 113 18.57 -4.57 -2.23
C GLN A 113 17.54 -4.26 -3.32
N MET A 114 16.26 -4.65 -3.13
CA MET A 114 15.19 -4.36 -4.11
C MET A 114 14.93 -2.86 -4.20
N ILE A 115 14.82 -2.17 -3.06
CA ILE A 115 14.63 -0.71 -3.03
C ILE A 115 15.75 -0.02 -3.81
N SER A 116 17.00 -0.38 -3.53
CA SER A 116 18.19 0.19 -4.17
C SER A 116 18.29 -0.18 -5.66
N LYS A 117 18.26 -1.49 -5.96
CA LYS A 117 18.50 -2.02 -7.32
C LYS A 117 17.49 -1.53 -8.34
N TYR A 118 16.21 -1.52 -7.97
CA TYR A 118 15.13 -1.14 -8.88
C TYR A 118 14.77 0.35 -8.78
N GLY A 119 15.38 1.07 -7.84
CA GLY A 119 15.16 2.50 -7.68
C GLY A 119 13.72 2.83 -7.31
N LEU A 120 13.19 2.11 -6.31
CA LEU A 120 11.84 2.39 -5.82
C LEU A 120 11.74 3.84 -5.38
N THR A 121 10.71 4.54 -5.84
CA THR A 121 10.50 5.96 -5.51
C THR A 121 9.78 6.13 -4.19
N THR A 122 8.91 5.18 -3.82
CA THR A 122 8.18 5.18 -2.56
C THR A 122 8.04 3.77 -2.00
N PHE A 123 8.10 3.66 -0.66
CA PHE A 123 8.05 2.39 0.03
C PHE A 123 7.12 2.48 1.25
N CYS A 124 6.20 1.54 1.36
CA CYS A 124 5.32 1.40 2.52
C CYS A 124 5.43 0.01 3.14
N ALA A 125 5.62 -0.02 4.45
CA ALA A 125 5.68 -1.27 5.19
C ALA A 125 5.15 -1.10 6.62
N PRO A 126 4.71 -2.18 7.29
CA PRO A 126 4.39 -2.12 8.72
C PRO A 126 5.60 -1.73 9.57
N PRO A 127 5.42 -1.12 10.76
CA PRO A 127 6.50 -0.78 11.68
C PRO A 127 7.41 -1.96 12.03
N THR A 128 6.84 -3.16 12.11
CA THR A 128 7.58 -4.40 12.34
C THR A 128 8.68 -4.62 11.28
N VAL A 129 8.40 -4.31 10.01
CA VAL A 129 9.40 -4.41 8.93
C VAL A 129 10.54 -3.42 9.16
N TYR A 130 10.23 -2.17 9.49
CA TYR A 130 11.25 -1.15 9.78
C TYR A 130 12.14 -1.55 10.95
N ARG A 131 11.61 -2.21 11.99
CA ARG A 131 12.42 -2.78 13.09
C ARG A 131 13.51 -3.74 12.62
N PHE A 132 13.27 -4.48 11.56
CA PHE A 132 14.28 -5.36 10.96
C PHE A 132 15.22 -4.61 10.02
N LEU A 133 14.71 -3.63 9.26
CA LEU A 133 15.52 -2.85 8.32
C LEU A 133 16.57 -2.00 9.04
N VAL A 134 16.23 -1.34 10.17
CA VAL A 134 17.18 -0.50 10.93
C VAL A 134 18.34 -1.27 11.57
N ARG A 135 18.21 -2.60 11.66
CA ARG A 135 19.28 -3.47 12.17
C ARG A 135 20.33 -3.81 11.12
N GLN A 136 20.03 -3.51 9.85
CA GLN A 136 20.96 -3.75 8.75
C GLN A 136 21.98 -2.61 8.64
N ASP A 137 23.07 -2.88 7.94
CA ASP A 137 24.02 -1.85 7.52
C ASP A 137 23.46 -1.12 6.31
N LEU A 138 22.75 -0.01 6.59
CA LEU A 138 22.05 0.76 5.57
C LEU A 138 22.98 1.51 4.61
N SER A 139 24.24 1.70 4.97
CA SER A 139 25.24 2.37 4.13
C SER A 139 25.57 1.60 2.85
N LYS A 140 25.22 0.30 2.79
CA LYS A 140 25.44 -0.57 1.63
C LYS A 140 24.40 -0.39 0.51
N TYR A 141 23.34 0.38 0.77
CA TYR A 141 22.21 0.47 -0.14
C TYR A 141 21.96 1.92 -0.54
N ASP A 142 21.84 2.15 -1.84
CA ASP A 142 21.44 3.45 -2.35
C ASP A 142 19.91 3.63 -2.22
N LEU A 143 19.51 4.39 -1.23
CA LEU A 143 18.12 4.73 -0.99
C LEU A 143 17.75 6.14 -1.52
N SER A 144 18.62 6.79 -2.28
CA SER A 144 18.46 8.18 -2.71
C SER A 144 17.18 8.40 -3.51
N LYS A 145 16.85 7.47 -4.40
CA LYS A 145 15.64 7.53 -5.23
C LYS A 145 14.34 7.37 -4.45
N CYS A 146 14.37 6.71 -3.29
CA CYS A 146 13.17 6.53 -2.48
C CYS A 146 12.90 7.81 -1.68
N VAL A 147 12.02 8.63 -2.20
CA VAL A 147 11.70 9.95 -1.63
C VAL A 147 10.75 9.85 -0.43
N ARG A 148 10.02 8.74 -0.30
CA ARG A 148 9.04 8.56 0.76
C ARG A 148 9.06 7.15 1.33
N PHE A 149 9.18 7.08 2.65
CA PHE A 149 8.95 5.87 3.44
C PHE A 149 7.72 6.08 4.31
N SER A 150 6.73 5.20 4.21
CA SER A 150 5.48 5.29 4.96
C SER A 150 5.18 4.02 5.74
N THR A 151 4.40 4.15 6.79
CA THR A 151 4.00 3.03 7.66
C THR A 151 2.58 3.18 8.15
N ALA A 152 1.89 2.07 8.34
CA ALA A 152 0.56 2.00 8.94
C ALA A 152 0.26 0.58 9.45
N GLY A 153 -0.82 0.46 10.22
CA GLY A 153 -1.34 -0.80 10.76
C GLY A 153 -1.06 -1.00 12.23
N GLU A 154 0.00 -0.41 12.76
CA GLU A 154 0.38 -0.34 14.18
C GLU A 154 1.14 0.96 14.43
N ALA A 155 1.23 1.39 15.68
CA ALA A 155 1.96 2.60 16.04
C ALA A 155 3.48 2.43 15.78
N LEU A 156 4.10 3.45 15.20
CA LEU A 156 5.54 3.47 14.96
C LEU A 156 6.28 3.80 16.26
N ASN A 157 7.17 2.91 16.67
CA ASN A 157 8.03 3.16 17.83
C ASN A 157 9.02 4.30 17.53
N GLY A 158 9.10 5.28 18.44
CA GLY A 158 9.99 6.45 18.30
C GLY A 158 11.45 6.09 18.11
N GLU A 159 11.96 5.08 18.81
CA GLU A 159 13.36 4.62 18.67
C GLU A 159 13.64 4.09 17.25
N VAL A 160 12.67 3.40 16.64
CA VAL A 160 12.78 2.91 15.25
C VAL A 160 12.81 4.08 14.27
N PHE A 161 11.96 5.07 14.48
CA PHE A 161 11.93 6.29 13.69
C PHE A 161 13.26 7.06 13.75
N GLU A 162 13.76 7.29 14.97
CA GLU A 162 15.01 8.02 15.19
C GLU A 162 16.22 7.30 14.57
N LYS A 163 16.35 5.99 14.80
CA LYS A 163 17.40 5.17 14.18
C LYS A 163 17.34 5.17 12.66
N TRP A 164 16.13 5.12 12.09
CA TRP A 164 15.97 5.19 10.66
C TRP A 164 16.39 6.55 10.12
N LEU A 165 15.96 7.63 10.77
CA LEU A 165 16.31 9.00 10.39
C LEU A 165 17.82 9.23 10.50
N GLU A 166 18.45 8.82 11.60
CA GLU A 166 19.90 8.92 11.82
C GLU A 166 20.70 8.22 10.70
N LYS A 167 20.31 6.98 10.35
CA LYS A 167 21.05 6.16 9.39
C LYS A 167 20.81 6.52 7.94
N THR A 168 19.66 7.08 7.59
CA THR A 168 19.25 7.30 6.19
C THR A 168 19.06 8.77 5.84
N GLY A 169 18.92 9.65 6.83
CA GLY A 169 18.49 11.03 6.62
C GLY A 169 17.04 11.18 6.18
N LYS A 170 16.26 10.10 6.20
CA LYS A 170 14.89 10.07 5.67
C LYS A 170 13.87 9.79 6.78
N LYS A 171 12.73 10.48 6.73
CA LYS A 171 11.64 10.31 7.68
C LYS A 171 10.73 9.13 7.29
N ILE A 172 10.07 8.52 8.27
CA ILE A 172 8.97 7.56 8.06
C ILE A 172 7.66 8.29 8.34
N TYR A 173 6.73 8.24 7.42
CA TYR A 173 5.45 8.91 7.49
C TYR A 173 4.37 7.92 7.94
N GLU A 174 3.89 8.10 9.14
CA GLU A 174 2.87 7.24 9.72
C GLU A 174 1.47 7.63 9.26
N GLY A 175 0.60 6.65 9.06
CA GLY A 175 -0.80 6.86 8.72
C GLY A 175 -1.72 5.87 9.42
N TYR A 176 -2.91 6.32 9.74
CA TYR A 176 -3.97 5.52 10.30
C TYR A 176 -5.19 5.49 9.37
N GLY A 177 -5.70 4.30 9.14
CA GLY A 177 -6.92 4.04 8.37
C GLY A 177 -7.54 2.72 8.79
N GLN A 178 -8.72 2.45 8.26
CA GLN A 178 -9.49 1.24 8.53
C GLN A 178 -10.05 0.66 7.23
N SER A 179 -10.56 -0.59 7.29
CA SER A 179 -11.25 -1.20 6.14
C SER A 179 -12.52 -0.44 5.76
N GLU A 180 -13.12 0.26 6.72
CA GLU A 180 -14.31 1.09 6.59
C GLU A 180 -14.04 2.46 5.95
N SER A 181 -12.78 2.81 5.76
CA SER A 181 -12.37 4.15 5.27
C SER A 181 -11.13 4.07 4.37
N THR A 182 -10.63 5.23 3.98
CA THR A 182 -9.27 5.42 3.45
C THR A 182 -8.30 5.72 4.61
N VAL A 183 -7.15 6.38 4.35
CA VAL A 183 -6.34 6.96 5.42
C VAL A 183 -7.12 8.12 6.04
N ILE A 184 -7.42 8.00 7.35
CA ILE A 184 -8.21 8.96 8.11
C ILE A 184 -7.32 10.11 8.60
N CYS A 185 -6.14 9.77 9.11
CA CYS A 185 -5.15 10.74 9.55
C CYS A 185 -3.74 10.19 9.35
N GLY A 186 -2.75 11.08 9.34
CA GLY A 186 -1.36 10.70 9.17
C GLY A 186 -0.44 11.90 8.96
N ASN A 187 0.83 11.60 8.80
CA ASN A 187 1.84 12.58 8.47
C ASN A 187 1.87 12.80 6.96
N PHE A 188 1.46 13.97 6.51
CA PHE A 188 1.46 14.33 5.08
C PHE A 188 2.70 15.14 4.71
N MET A 189 3.02 15.19 3.40
CA MET A 189 4.28 15.76 2.89
C MET A 189 4.55 17.21 3.32
N GLU A 190 3.53 18.00 3.46
CA GLU A 190 3.64 19.45 3.64
C GLU A 190 3.77 19.87 5.11
N TYR A 191 3.59 18.93 6.03
CA TYR A 191 3.66 19.19 7.46
C TYR A 191 4.97 18.65 8.02
N SER A 192 5.78 19.56 8.60
CA SER A 192 7.16 19.26 9.00
C SER A 192 7.30 18.50 10.31
N ASP A 193 6.31 18.59 11.20
CA ASP A 193 6.42 18.02 12.54
C ASP A 193 5.87 16.60 12.60
N ILE A 194 6.72 15.64 12.22
CA ILE A 194 6.38 14.23 12.33
C ILE A 194 6.65 13.77 13.75
N ARG A 195 5.61 13.28 14.41
CA ARG A 195 5.69 12.64 15.72
C ARG A 195 5.33 11.18 15.56
N PRO A 196 6.24 10.25 15.85
CA PRO A 196 5.96 8.81 15.79
C PRO A 196 5.07 8.37 16.96
N GLY A 197 4.16 7.42 16.73
CA GLY A 197 3.28 6.80 17.73
C GLY A 197 1.90 7.41 17.86
#